data_b364c355a2fa6b79497461744dc207b0
#
_entry.id   b364c355a2fa6b79497461744dc207b0
#
_cell.length_a   1.000
_cell.length_b   1.000
_cell.length_c   1.000
_cell.angle_alpha   90.00
_cell.angle_beta   90.00
_cell.angle_gamma   90.00
#
_symmetry.space_group_name_H-M   'P 1'
#
loop_
_entity.id
_entity.type
_entity.pdbx_description
1 polymer ?
#
loop_
_entity_poly.entity_id
_entity_poly.type
_entity_poly.pdbx_seq_one_letter_code
_entity_poly.pdbx_strand_id
1 'polypeptide(L)'
;MSKLKTKLLHHLQQEVYCRLGVSEVHGIGVFAVRAIPKGVNPMRTWHPLEEIEFTHKELKGLPRGVRKELDMFCYYNDDVMHIPSVGMNTMNMAVYLNHSKKPSVKYLKNGQLETLRAIKSGEELMLDYDISFGEKHIFD
;
A
#
# COMPACT_ATOMS: atom_id res chain seq x y z
N MET A 1 28.12 -12.77 -8.55
CA MET A 1 27.04 -11.81 -8.30
C MET A 1 26.99 -11.48 -6.81
N SER A 2 26.85 -10.24 -6.43
CA SER A 2 26.79 -9.87 -5.01
C SER A 2 25.51 -10.44 -4.37
N LYS A 3 25.59 -10.64 -3.06
CA LYS A 3 24.45 -11.14 -2.26
C LYS A 3 23.22 -10.24 -2.43
N LEU A 4 23.41 -8.92 -2.50
CA LEU A 4 22.34 -7.94 -2.71
C LEU A 4 21.69 -8.10 -4.07
N LYS A 5 22.48 -8.24 -5.14
CA LYS A 5 21.97 -8.46 -6.50
C LYS A 5 21.18 -9.77 -6.59
N THR A 6 21.66 -10.83 -5.96
CA THR A 6 20.99 -12.12 -5.95
C THR A 6 19.61 -12.03 -5.28
N LYS A 7 19.53 -11.38 -4.14
CA LYS A 7 18.26 -11.16 -3.42
C LYS A 7 17.28 -10.33 -4.25
N LEU A 8 17.77 -9.23 -4.82
CA LEU A 8 16.92 -8.35 -5.62
C LEU A 8 16.42 -9.07 -6.88
N LEU A 9 17.28 -9.83 -7.54
CA LEU A 9 16.87 -10.61 -8.71
C LEU A 9 15.80 -11.63 -8.37
N HIS A 10 15.94 -12.33 -7.23
CA HIS A 10 14.93 -13.27 -6.75
C HIS A 10 13.59 -12.54 -6.50
N HIS A 11 13.64 -11.38 -5.87
CA HIS A 11 12.45 -10.55 -5.66
C HIS A 11 11.76 -10.20 -6.99
N LEU A 12 12.53 -9.73 -7.95
CA LEU A 12 12.00 -9.36 -9.27
C LEU A 12 11.38 -10.55 -10.01
N GLN A 13 11.96 -11.72 -9.87
CA GLN A 13 11.47 -12.93 -10.54
C GLN A 13 10.24 -13.53 -9.85
N GLN A 14 10.18 -13.52 -8.52
CA GLN A 14 9.23 -14.30 -7.75
C GLN A 14 8.19 -13.50 -6.98
N GLU A 15 8.45 -12.23 -6.68
CA GLU A 15 7.63 -11.47 -5.74
C GLU A 15 6.95 -10.24 -6.34
N VAL A 16 7.26 -9.88 -7.57
CA VAL A 16 6.60 -8.74 -8.25
C VAL A 16 5.37 -9.24 -8.96
N TYR A 17 4.21 -8.90 -8.41
CA TYR A 17 2.89 -9.30 -8.92
C TYR A 17 2.09 -8.13 -9.49
N CYS A 18 2.46 -6.89 -9.15
CA CYS A 18 1.59 -5.73 -9.36
C CYS A 18 2.30 -4.57 -10.07
N ARG A 19 1.49 -3.73 -10.71
CA ARG A 19 1.89 -2.45 -11.28
C ARG A 19 0.83 -1.40 -10.99
N LEU A 20 1.22 -0.14 -11.07
CA LEU A 20 0.26 0.96 -11.09
C LEU A 20 -0.35 1.11 -12.47
N GLY A 21 -1.58 1.60 -12.53
CA GLY A 21 -2.27 1.88 -13.78
C GLY A 21 -3.47 2.78 -13.57
N VAL A 22 -4.09 3.21 -14.65
CA VAL A 22 -5.30 4.03 -14.59
C VAL A 22 -6.48 3.15 -14.22
N SER A 23 -7.17 3.51 -13.13
CA SER A 23 -8.30 2.74 -12.61
C SER A 23 -9.61 3.21 -13.24
N GLU A 24 -10.52 2.28 -13.53
CA GLU A 24 -11.89 2.59 -13.92
C GLU A 24 -12.74 3.04 -12.73
N VAL A 25 -12.27 2.72 -11.51
CA VAL A 25 -12.99 3.04 -10.27
C VAL A 25 -12.61 4.43 -9.77
N HIS A 26 -11.32 4.71 -9.62
CA HIS A 26 -10.85 5.99 -9.10
C HIS A 26 -9.35 6.17 -9.39
N GLY A 27 -9.01 7.20 -10.12
CA GLY A 27 -7.64 7.66 -10.34
C GLY A 27 -6.65 6.58 -10.76
N ILE A 28 -5.61 6.42 -9.97
CA ILE A 28 -4.60 5.37 -10.13
C ILE A 28 -4.98 4.18 -9.25
N GLY A 29 -4.81 2.98 -9.79
CA GLY A 29 -5.05 1.74 -9.07
C GLY A 29 -3.87 0.80 -9.18
N VAL A 30 -4.00 -0.37 -8.57
CA VAL A 30 -2.99 -1.43 -8.55
C VAL A 30 -3.52 -2.61 -9.34
N PHE A 31 -2.75 -3.07 -10.33
CA PHE A 31 -3.16 -4.12 -11.26
C PHE A 31 -2.19 -5.30 -11.21
N ALA A 32 -2.72 -6.51 -11.33
CA ALA A 32 -1.91 -7.72 -11.42
C ALA A 32 -1.19 -7.78 -12.78
N VAL A 33 0.14 -7.98 -12.77
CA VAL A 33 0.93 -8.20 -13.99
C VAL A 33 1.01 -9.66 -14.39
N ARG A 34 0.56 -10.53 -13.49
CA ARG A 34 0.45 -11.99 -13.68
C ARG A 34 -0.58 -12.54 -12.72
N ALA A 35 -1.00 -13.77 -12.90
CA ALA A 35 -1.92 -14.42 -11.98
C ALA A 35 -1.33 -14.46 -10.57
N ILE A 36 -2.16 -14.15 -9.55
CA ILE A 36 -1.73 -14.14 -8.15
C ILE A 36 -2.54 -15.21 -7.42
N PRO A 37 -1.87 -16.18 -6.75
CA PRO A 37 -2.59 -17.19 -5.96
C PRO A 37 -3.29 -16.57 -4.74
N LYS A 38 -4.30 -17.27 -4.22
CA LYS A 38 -4.93 -16.94 -2.94
C LYS A 38 -3.94 -17.16 -1.80
N GLY A 39 -3.99 -16.30 -0.79
CA GLY A 39 -3.25 -16.47 0.46
C GLY A 39 -1.79 -16.04 0.40
N VAL A 40 -1.41 -15.22 -0.58
CA VAL A 40 -0.06 -14.69 -0.69
C VAL A 40 -0.03 -13.19 -0.47
N ASN A 41 1.13 -12.65 -0.12
CA ASN A 41 1.34 -11.21 -0.07
C ASN A 41 1.71 -10.71 -1.48
N PRO A 42 0.82 -9.96 -2.16
CA PRO A 42 1.04 -9.55 -3.55
C PRO A 42 2.03 -8.39 -3.69
N MET A 43 2.42 -7.77 -2.59
CA MET A 43 3.30 -6.59 -2.58
C MET A 43 4.43 -6.74 -1.58
N ARG A 44 4.93 -7.97 -1.43
CA ARG A 44 6.01 -8.26 -0.50
C ARG A 44 7.26 -7.48 -0.85
N THR A 45 7.81 -6.78 0.14
CA THR A 45 9.09 -6.11 0.01
C THR A 45 10.20 -7.06 0.46
N TRP A 46 11.32 -7.06 -0.26
CA TRP A 46 12.49 -7.81 0.17
C TRP A 46 13.24 -7.11 1.29
N HIS A 47 12.88 -5.87 1.54
CA HIS A 47 13.44 -5.03 2.61
C HIS A 47 12.29 -4.40 3.38
N PRO A 48 12.18 -4.62 4.70
CA PRO A 48 11.07 -4.08 5.49
C PRO A 48 11.02 -2.56 5.41
N LEU A 49 9.82 -2.02 5.20
CA LEU A 49 9.57 -0.59 5.31
C LEU A 49 9.08 -0.29 6.73
N GLU A 50 9.77 0.61 7.40
CA GLU A 50 9.38 1.07 8.74
C GLU A 50 8.53 2.33 8.61
N GLU A 51 7.60 2.49 9.55
CA GLU A 51 6.85 3.73 9.71
C GLU A 51 7.30 4.40 11.00
N ILE A 52 7.38 5.73 10.94
CA ILE A 52 7.74 6.56 12.09
C ILE A 52 6.51 7.32 12.54
N GLU A 53 6.21 7.22 13.83
CA GLU A 53 5.06 7.86 14.45
C GLU A 53 5.39 9.30 14.81
N PHE A 54 4.57 10.22 14.32
CA PHE A 54 4.66 11.65 14.64
C PHE A 54 3.39 12.11 15.31
N THR A 55 3.52 13.01 16.29
CA THR A 55 2.36 13.74 16.80
C THR A 55 1.97 14.83 15.81
N HIS A 56 0.71 15.23 15.82
CA HIS A 56 0.27 16.33 14.93
C HIS A 56 0.98 17.63 15.23
N LYS A 57 1.38 17.83 16.49
CA LYS A 57 2.16 19.00 16.91
C LYS A 57 3.53 19.05 16.23
N GLU A 58 4.18 17.90 16.13
CA GLU A 58 5.50 17.80 15.47
C GLU A 58 5.41 18.12 13.97
N LEU A 59 4.25 17.93 13.36
CA LEU A 59 4.03 18.17 11.94
C LEU A 59 3.57 19.60 11.63
N LYS A 60 3.43 20.45 12.65
CA LYS A 60 3.10 21.87 12.45
C LYS A 60 4.23 22.56 11.70
N GLY A 61 3.89 23.45 10.80
CA GLY A 61 4.87 24.19 10.02
C GLY A 61 5.29 23.56 8.72
N LEU A 62 4.80 22.36 8.43
CA LEU A 62 5.01 21.76 7.11
C LEU A 62 4.30 22.60 6.03
N PRO A 63 4.87 22.66 4.82
CA PRO A 63 4.17 23.28 3.69
C PRO A 63 2.77 22.67 3.54
N ARG A 64 1.80 23.50 3.21
CA ARG A 64 0.39 23.10 3.12
C ARG A 64 0.17 21.92 2.17
N GLY A 65 0.84 21.93 1.02
CA GLY A 65 0.75 20.83 0.04
C GLY A 65 1.34 19.54 0.55
N VAL A 66 2.40 19.61 1.33
CA VAL A 66 3.02 18.43 1.95
C VAL A 66 2.08 17.82 2.98
N ARG A 67 1.50 18.63 3.86
CA ARG A 67 0.55 18.14 4.87
C ARG A 67 -0.66 17.49 4.22
N LYS A 68 -1.17 18.07 3.15
CA LYS A 68 -2.29 17.52 2.39
C LYS A 68 -1.96 16.15 1.79
N GLU A 69 -0.75 15.99 1.29
CA GLU A 69 -0.25 14.73 0.76
C GLU A 69 -0.17 13.66 1.84
N LEU A 70 0.34 14.02 3.02
CA LEU A 70 0.40 13.11 4.16
C LEU A 70 -1.00 12.68 4.61
N ASP A 71 -1.94 13.61 4.69
CA ASP A 71 -3.32 13.30 5.08
C ASP A 71 -3.99 12.33 4.10
N MET A 72 -3.62 12.41 2.82
CA MET A 72 -4.18 11.55 1.77
C MET A 72 -3.63 10.13 1.82
N PHE A 73 -2.33 9.95 2.05
CA PHE A 73 -1.66 8.67 1.88
C PHE A 73 -1.17 7.99 3.15
N CYS A 74 -1.09 8.72 4.27
CA CYS A 74 -0.59 8.14 5.52
C CYS A 74 -1.73 7.84 6.48
N TYR A 75 -1.58 6.74 7.23
CA TYR A 75 -2.53 6.45 8.30
C TYR A 75 -2.36 7.47 9.43
N TYR A 76 -3.46 7.96 9.95
CA TYR A 76 -3.46 8.83 11.12
C TYR A 76 -4.73 8.66 11.94
N ASN A 77 -4.63 9.04 13.21
CA ASN A 77 -5.77 9.16 14.12
C ASN A 77 -5.70 10.54 14.80
N ASP A 78 -6.47 10.75 15.86
CA ASP A 78 -6.51 12.04 16.57
C ASP A 78 -5.16 12.41 17.21
N ASP A 79 -4.35 11.43 17.56
CA ASP A 79 -3.11 11.63 18.33
C ASP A 79 -1.85 11.68 17.45
N VAL A 80 -1.77 10.79 16.47
CA VAL A 80 -0.53 10.53 15.72
C VAL A 80 -0.77 10.29 14.24
N MET A 81 0.33 10.40 13.48
CA MET A 81 0.39 10.03 12.07
C MET A 81 1.61 9.13 11.85
N HIS A 82 1.43 8.08 11.07
CA HIS A 82 2.48 7.12 10.71
C HIS A 82 3.05 7.45 9.34
N ILE A 83 4.32 7.86 9.29
CA ILE A 83 4.97 8.29 8.06
C ILE A 83 6.05 7.26 7.70
N PRO A 84 6.14 6.83 6.41
CA PRO A 84 7.20 5.92 6.00
C PRO A 84 8.59 6.49 6.29
N SER A 85 9.49 5.67 6.83
CA SER A 85 10.84 6.09 7.19
C SER A 85 11.67 6.60 5.99
N VAL A 86 11.30 6.17 4.79
CA VAL A 86 11.94 6.61 3.54
C VAL A 86 11.41 7.95 3.01
N GLY A 87 10.42 8.53 3.69
CA GLY A 87 9.75 9.75 3.25
C GLY A 87 8.70 9.49 2.18
N MET A 88 8.29 10.55 1.48
CA MET A 88 7.14 10.49 0.57
C MET A 88 7.50 10.41 -0.92
N ASN A 89 8.78 10.48 -1.26
CA ASN A 89 9.20 10.37 -2.68
C ASN A 89 9.35 8.92 -3.14
N THR A 90 9.33 7.97 -2.21
CA THR A 90 9.32 6.53 -2.48
C THR A 90 8.15 5.93 -1.73
N MET A 91 6.98 5.92 -2.36
CA MET A 91 5.76 5.38 -1.72
C MET A 91 5.55 3.92 -2.10
N ASN A 92 5.03 3.13 -1.14
CA ASN A 92 4.60 1.78 -1.40
C ASN A 92 3.37 1.81 -2.33
N MET A 93 3.36 0.91 -3.30
CA MET A 93 2.27 0.77 -4.26
C MET A 93 0.91 0.54 -3.59
N ALA A 94 0.90 -0.04 -2.39
CA ALA A 94 -0.33 -0.32 -1.62
C ALA A 94 -1.15 0.93 -1.29
N VAL A 95 -0.54 2.12 -1.26
CA VAL A 95 -1.28 3.37 -1.00
C VAL A 95 -2.24 3.72 -2.13
N TYR A 96 -2.10 3.09 -3.28
CA TYR A 96 -2.97 3.29 -4.45
C TYR A 96 -4.08 2.24 -4.56
N LEU A 97 -4.18 1.30 -3.62
CA LEU A 97 -5.29 0.33 -3.60
C LEU A 97 -6.62 1.07 -3.46
N ASN A 98 -7.52 0.87 -4.40
CA ASN A 98 -8.84 1.47 -4.37
C ASN A 98 -9.81 0.67 -3.49
N HIS A 99 -10.87 1.34 -3.03
CA HIS A 99 -11.88 0.75 -2.15
C HIS A 99 -12.91 -0.05 -2.93
N SER A 100 -13.30 -1.21 -2.37
CA SER A 100 -14.45 -1.99 -2.82
C SER A 100 -15.04 -2.77 -1.65
N LYS A 101 -16.36 -2.94 -1.66
CA LYS A 101 -17.05 -3.86 -0.74
C LYS A 101 -16.89 -5.33 -1.15
N LYS A 102 -16.26 -5.58 -2.29
CA LYS A 102 -15.87 -6.92 -2.76
C LYS A 102 -14.34 -6.96 -2.93
N PRO A 103 -13.58 -6.89 -1.82
CA PRO A 103 -12.13 -6.78 -1.91
C PRO A 103 -11.49 -8.08 -2.39
N SER A 104 -10.31 -7.95 -2.99
CA SER A 104 -9.46 -9.08 -3.37
C SER A 104 -8.26 -9.24 -2.46
N VAL A 105 -7.95 -8.21 -1.65
CA VAL A 105 -6.86 -8.23 -0.67
C VAL A 105 -7.34 -7.68 0.67
N LYS A 106 -6.61 -8.02 1.72
CA LYS A 106 -6.83 -7.49 3.07
C LYS A 106 -5.49 -7.24 3.76
N TYR A 107 -5.50 -6.38 4.78
CA TYR A 107 -4.38 -6.25 5.70
C TYR A 107 -4.49 -7.27 6.82
N LEU A 108 -3.38 -7.93 7.13
CA LEU A 108 -3.23 -8.76 8.32
C LEU A 108 -2.86 -7.87 9.51
N LYS A 109 -2.96 -8.41 10.73
CA LYS A 109 -2.62 -7.69 11.97
C LYS A 109 -1.17 -7.18 11.98
N ASN A 110 -0.27 -7.86 11.28
CA ASN A 110 1.14 -7.45 11.18
C ASN A 110 1.40 -6.35 10.14
N GLY A 111 0.35 -5.82 9.50
CA GLY A 111 0.45 -4.78 8.48
C GLY A 111 0.79 -5.27 7.07
N GLN A 112 0.94 -6.58 6.89
CA GLN A 112 1.16 -7.16 5.56
C GLN A 112 -0.17 -7.40 4.84
N LEU A 113 -0.12 -7.40 3.52
CA LEU A 113 -1.28 -7.71 2.69
C LEU A 113 -1.37 -9.21 2.43
N GLU A 114 -2.59 -9.70 2.21
CA GLU A 114 -2.85 -11.07 1.79
C GLU A 114 -3.99 -11.10 0.79
N THR A 115 -3.84 -11.89 -0.27
CA THR A 115 -4.91 -12.10 -1.25
C THR A 115 -6.01 -12.97 -0.67
N LEU A 116 -7.26 -12.53 -0.85
CA LEU A 116 -8.46 -13.23 -0.35
C LEU A 116 -8.93 -14.32 -1.32
N ARG A 117 -8.51 -14.22 -2.57
CA ARG A 117 -8.82 -15.16 -3.65
C ARG A 117 -7.73 -15.11 -4.70
N ALA A 118 -7.76 -16.06 -5.63
CA ALA A 118 -6.89 -15.97 -6.80
C ALA A 118 -7.27 -14.73 -7.63
N ILE A 119 -6.26 -14.02 -8.13
CA ILE A 119 -6.43 -12.80 -8.92
C ILE A 119 -5.87 -13.06 -10.32
N LYS A 120 -6.64 -12.68 -11.34
CA LYS A 120 -6.23 -12.86 -12.73
C LYS A 120 -5.27 -11.76 -13.17
N SER A 121 -4.37 -12.09 -14.09
CA SER A 121 -3.53 -11.08 -14.75
C SER A 121 -4.39 -9.98 -15.36
N GLY A 122 -4.03 -8.73 -15.12
CA GLY A 122 -4.77 -7.54 -15.59
C GLY A 122 -5.89 -7.08 -14.67
N GLU A 123 -6.23 -7.85 -13.65
CA GLU A 123 -7.30 -7.49 -12.70
C GLU A 123 -6.80 -6.43 -11.72
N GLU A 124 -7.66 -5.46 -11.37
CA GLU A 124 -7.35 -4.47 -10.35
C GLU A 124 -7.51 -5.06 -8.95
N LEU A 125 -6.51 -4.87 -8.08
CA LEU A 125 -6.58 -5.26 -6.67
C LEU A 125 -7.36 -4.21 -5.88
N MET A 126 -8.28 -4.68 -5.05
CA MET A 126 -9.20 -3.83 -4.29
C MET A 126 -9.16 -4.17 -2.81
N LEU A 127 -9.29 -3.15 -1.99
CA LEU A 127 -9.24 -3.23 -0.54
C LEU A 127 -10.55 -2.69 0.05
N ASP A 128 -11.08 -3.31 1.10
CA ASP A 128 -12.17 -2.72 1.85
C ASP A 128 -11.59 -1.79 2.92
N TYR A 129 -11.69 -0.49 2.71
CA TYR A 129 -11.13 0.53 3.61
C TYR A 129 -11.78 0.50 5.00
N ASP A 130 -13.07 0.22 5.06
CA ASP A 130 -13.81 0.23 6.32
C ASP A 130 -13.35 -0.90 7.24
N ILE A 131 -13.09 -2.08 6.68
CA ILE A 131 -12.56 -3.22 7.43
C ILE A 131 -11.09 -3.01 7.77
N SER A 132 -10.31 -2.55 6.80
CA SER A 132 -8.85 -2.47 6.92
C SER A 132 -8.40 -1.44 7.94
N PHE A 133 -9.12 -0.33 8.07
CA PHE A 133 -8.72 0.78 8.93
C PHE A 133 -9.60 0.93 10.18
N GLY A 134 -10.60 0.04 10.37
CA GLY A 134 -11.46 0.01 11.56
C GLY A 134 -12.37 1.21 11.73
N GLU A 135 -12.37 2.13 10.77
CA GLU A 135 -13.18 3.33 10.78
C GLU A 135 -13.80 3.56 9.41
N LYS A 136 -14.92 4.27 9.41
CA LYS A 136 -15.56 4.63 8.15
C LYS A 136 -14.79 5.80 7.53
N HIS A 137 -14.03 5.51 6.49
CA HIS A 137 -13.28 6.52 5.76
C HIS A 137 -14.14 7.13 4.66
N ILE A 138 -14.21 8.47 4.67
CA ILE A 138 -14.81 9.23 3.57
C ILE A 138 -13.65 9.76 2.75
N PHE A 139 -13.47 9.17 1.57
CA PHE A 139 -12.49 9.66 0.59
C PHE A 139 -13.22 10.50 -0.44
N ASP A 140 -12.80 11.74 -0.53
CA ASP A 140 -13.30 12.65 -1.55
C ASP A 140 -12.61 12.40 -2.88
#